data_47f3a02b0b5c264a555721802003f003
#
_entry.id   47f3a02b0b5c264a555721802003f003
#
_cell.length_a   1.000
_cell.length_b   1.000
_cell.length_c   1.000
_cell.angle_alpha   90.00
_cell.angle_beta   90.00
_cell.angle_gamma   90.00
#
_symmetry.space_group_name_H-M   'P 1'
#
loop_
_entity.id
_entity.type
_entity.pdbx_description
1 polymer ?
#
loop_
_entity_poly.entity_id
_entity_poly.type
_entity_poly.pdbx_seq_one_letter_code
_entity_poly.pdbx_strand_id
1 'polypeptide(L)'
;MFGIYLKRELSRRKKAALVIALGLALGIALVITVNSVSAGMQQAQGKVLKSLYGLGTDMTVTKAQTAPKSGSSSRPKFDFDAKSDSGKTQSSDRVMTQGGQSLKSSLVTEVAAQKGVASAVGALSLNVVKVDGSFTQGKAKSSTSNSGQGGPGGQGGGTGAPQVQGGGASFDVNSYSVAGVDVTHQDLGPLATSKITTGKTFTASQTSAKVAVLSKSYAKTNKYKVGKTLKISGTKYTVIGIATPDSSDSTTDVYLPLKQAQKLGDAKNKVTTIYVKATDSKQIATVKATIQKNISGTTVTTSADLADTVSGSLSTASNLATSVGKWLSVAVLIAAFLVAALLTSSAVSRRVREFGTLKALGWPSRKVTRQVVGESIVNGLLGGALGIALGLAAAYTVTAISPKLTAELGSTGGGGMGGPGGGGPGQAASAAKNTVDIALTAPVSVTTIALAAGLAITGGLIAGAMGGWRASRMRPADALRSVS
;
A
#
# COMPACT_ATOMS: atom_id res chain seq x y z
N MET A 1 45.00 -10.75 -34.85
CA MET A 1 45.37 -12.11 -34.37
C MET A 1 44.91 -12.42 -32.97
N PHE A 2 44.98 -11.52 -31.99
CA PHE A 2 44.58 -11.75 -30.61
C PHE A 2 43.09 -12.22 -30.44
N GLY A 3 42.13 -11.55 -31.14
CA GLY A 3 40.71 -11.88 -31.06
C GLY A 3 40.35 -13.26 -31.62
N ILE A 4 41.01 -13.69 -32.69
CA ILE A 4 40.75 -15.02 -33.27
C ILE A 4 41.21 -16.14 -32.34
N TYR A 5 42.38 -15.95 -31.70
CA TYR A 5 42.86 -16.89 -30.70
C TYR A 5 41.95 -16.95 -29.47
N LEU A 6 41.52 -15.80 -28.97
CA LEU A 6 40.58 -15.69 -27.85
C LEU A 6 39.27 -16.41 -28.11
N LYS A 7 38.68 -16.22 -29.30
CA LYS A 7 37.44 -16.88 -29.73
C LYS A 7 37.59 -18.41 -29.78
N ARG A 8 38.70 -18.89 -30.31
CA ARG A 8 39.00 -20.33 -30.43
C ARG A 8 39.24 -20.97 -29.05
N GLU A 9 39.88 -20.26 -28.12
CA GLU A 9 40.12 -20.70 -26.77
C GLU A 9 38.85 -20.78 -25.93
N LEU A 10 37.99 -19.73 -25.98
CA LEU A 10 36.67 -19.75 -25.33
C LEU A 10 35.79 -20.89 -25.86
N SER A 11 35.85 -21.18 -27.18
CA SER A 11 35.04 -22.26 -27.76
C SER A 11 35.45 -23.65 -27.28
N ARG A 12 36.73 -23.86 -26.92
CA ARG A 12 37.24 -25.13 -26.37
C ARG A 12 36.86 -25.34 -24.89
N ARG A 13 36.56 -24.24 -24.13
CA ARG A 13 36.33 -24.28 -22.67
C ARG A 13 34.96 -23.73 -22.25
N LYS A 14 33.94 -23.95 -23.10
CA LYS A 14 32.58 -23.43 -22.91
C LYS A 14 32.01 -23.70 -21.50
N LYS A 15 32.26 -24.89 -20.94
CA LYS A 15 31.70 -25.25 -19.61
C LYS A 15 32.30 -24.41 -18.48
N ALA A 16 33.61 -24.19 -18.45
CA ALA A 16 34.24 -23.38 -17.41
C ALA A 16 33.91 -21.88 -17.57
N ALA A 17 33.92 -21.37 -18.78
CA ALA A 17 33.51 -20.00 -19.10
C ALA A 17 32.06 -19.73 -18.68
N LEU A 18 31.15 -20.69 -18.95
CA LEU A 18 29.75 -20.59 -18.59
C LEU A 18 29.52 -20.56 -17.07
N VAL A 19 30.25 -21.38 -16.29
CA VAL A 19 30.12 -21.36 -14.81
C VAL A 19 30.58 -20.01 -14.23
N ILE A 20 31.69 -19.45 -14.74
CA ILE A 20 32.16 -18.13 -14.32
C ILE A 20 31.16 -17.03 -14.71
N ALA A 21 30.65 -17.09 -15.94
CA ALA A 21 29.67 -16.15 -16.45
C ALA A 21 28.34 -16.21 -15.66
N LEU A 22 27.85 -17.42 -15.31
CA LEU A 22 26.64 -17.59 -14.51
C LEU A 22 26.83 -17.06 -13.08
N GLY A 23 27.97 -17.31 -12.44
CA GLY A 23 28.25 -16.75 -11.10
C GLY A 23 28.21 -15.22 -11.08
N LEU A 24 28.87 -14.59 -12.07
CA LEU A 24 28.83 -13.13 -12.22
C LEU A 24 27.42 -12.64 -12.60
N ALA A 25 26.71 -13.38 -13.47
CA ALA A 25 25.36 -13.03 -13.89
C ALA A 25 24.39 -12.98 -12.73
N LEU A 26 24.42 -13.94 -11.81
CA LEU A 26 23.57 -13.96 -10.62
C LEU A 26 23.83 -12.76 -9.70
N GLY A 27 25.08 -12.43 -9.45
CA GLY A 27 25.43 -11.25 -8.65
C GLY A 27 24.92 -9.94 -9.28
N ILE A 28 25.14 -9.77 -10.57
CA ILE A 28 24.69 -8.59 -11.34
C ILE A 28 23.17 -8.53 -11.42
N ALA A 29 22.49 -9.66 -11.67
CA ALA A 29 21.03 -9.73 -11.71
C ALA A 29 20.40 -9.29 -10.38
N LEU A 30 20.98 -9.74 -9.25
CA LEU A 30 20.51 -9.35 -7.93
C LEU A 30 20.68 -7.83 -7.70
N VAL A 31 21.83 -7.25 -8.08
CA VAL A 31 22.04 -5.79 -7.99
C VAL A 31 21.00 -5.01 -8.80
N ILE A 32 20.72 -5.44 -10.02
CA ILE A 32 19.70 -4.79 -10.88
C ILE A 32 18.32 -4.91 -10.24
N THR A 33 17.93 -6.09 -9.78
CA THR A 33 16.61 -6.33 -9.18
C THR A 33 16.41 -5.47 -7.93
N VAL A 34 17.38 -5.45 -7.02
CA VAL A 34 17.31 -4.65 -5.78
C VAL A 34 17.23 -3.15 -6.08
N ASN A 35 18.04 -2.64 -7.01
CA ASN A 35 17.99 -1.23 -7.39
C ASN A 35 16.66 -0.86 -8.07
N SER A 36 16.12 -1.75 -8.93
CA SER A 36 14.83 -1.51 -9.61
C SER A 36 13.66 -1.52 -8.64
N VAL A 37 13.63 -2.44 -7.67
CA VAL A 37 12.60 -2.47 -6.62
C VAL A 37 12.70 -1.23 -5.73
N SER A 38 13.91 -0.83 -5.33
CA SER A 38 14.13 0.40 -4.54
C SER A 38 13.65 1.66 -5.28
N ALA A 39 13.97 1.78 -6.57
CA ALA A 39 13.52 2.90 -7.40
C ALA A 39 11.99 2.90 -7.57
N GLY A 40 11.38 1.72 -7.72
CA GLY A 40 9.93 1.55 -7.79
C GLY A 40 9.23 2.01 -6.51
N MET A 41 9.78 1.69 -5.36
CA MET A 41 9.27 2.10 -4.06
C MET A 41 9.34 3.63 -3.87
N GLN A 42 10.43 4.26 -4.28
CA GLN A 42 10.57 5.72 -4.29
C GLN A 42 9.56 6.38 -5.25
N GLN A 43 9.35 5.80 -6.43
CA GLN A 43 8.38 6.29 -7.38
C GLN A 43 6.93 6.13 -6.86
N ALA A 44 6.63 5.04 -6.17
CA ALA A 44 5.34 4.83 -5.51
C ALA A 44 5.10 5.90 -4.42
N GLN A 45 6.10 6.19 -3.58
CA GLN A 45 6.06 7.28 -2.61
C GLN A 45 5.77 8.63 -3.29
N GLY A 46 6.49 8.95 -4.37
CA GLY A 46 6.28 10.19 -5.13
C GLY A 46 4.87 10.32 -5.74
N LYS A 47 4.26 9.21 -6.17
CA LYS A 47 2.88 9.20 -6.67
C LYS A 47 1.87 9.47 -5.56
N VAL A 48 2.03 8.85 -4.39
CA VAL A 48 1.20 9.12 -3.20
C VAL A 48 1.29 10.59 -2.81
N LEU A 49 2.50 11.12 -2.69
CA LEU A 49 2.72 12.54 -2.40
C LEU A 49 2.01 13.43 -3.42
N LYS A 50 2.14 13.13 -4.71
CA LYS A 50 1.52 13.92 -5.79
C LYS A 50 -0.01 13.85 -5.75
N SER A 51 -0.61 12.72 -5.37
CA SER A 51 -2.06 12.59 -5.22
C SER A 51 -2.58 13.41 -4.02
N LEU A 52 -1.78 13.58 -2.98
CA LEU A 52 -2.09 14.41 -1.82
C LEU A 52 -1.92 15.93 -2.10
N TYR A 53 -1.01 16.31 -2.98
CA TYR A 53 -0.75 17.71 -3.38
C TYR A 53 -1.67 18.22 -4.51
N GLY A 54 -2.82 17.76 -4.72
CA GLY A 54 -3.69 18.23 -5.80
C GLY A 54 -5.11 18.59 -5.38
N LEU A 55 -5.37 18.52 -4.09
CA LEU A 55 -6.73 18.51 -3.56
C LEU A 55 -7.40 19.88 -3.41
N GLY A 56 -6.79 20.97 -3.86
CA GLY A 56 -7.38 22.32 -3.75
C GLY A 56 -7.54 22.81 -2.31
N THR A 57 -7.27 21.96 -1.32
CA THR A 57 -7.32 22.23 0.11
C THR A 57 -5.92 22.18 0.67
N ASP A 58 -5.45 23.31 1.23
CA ASP A 58 -4.10 23.40 1.77
C ASP A 58 -3.98 22.76 3.17
N MET A 59 -5.05 22.86 3.97
CA MET A 59 -5.09 22.38 5.34
C MET A 59 -6.48 21.87 5.73
N THR A 60 -6.52 20.94 6.66
CA THR A 60 -7.73 20.48 7.34
C THR A 60 -7.63 20.72 8.84
N VAL A 61 -8.69 21.25 9.43
CA VAL A 61 -8.81 21.44 10.88
C VAL A 61 -9.84 20.46 11.42
N THR A 62 -9.42 19.62 12.34
CA THR A 62 -10.24 18.62 13.02
C THR A 62 -10.17 18.84 14.53
N LYS A 63 -11.06 18.21 15.28
CA LYS A 63 -10.97 18.24 16.74
C LYS A 63 -9.77 17.42 17.21
N ALA A 64 -9.01 17.95 18.16
CA ALA A 64 -7.91 17.20 18.77
C ALA A 64 -8.43 15.93 19.45
N GLN A 65 -7.79 14.81 19.19
CA GLN A 65 -8.16 13.54 19.82
C GLN A 65 -7.77 13.58 21.30
N THR A 66 -8.75 13.40 22.16
CA THR A 66 -8.53 13.08 23.57
C THR A 66 -8.50 11.55 23.70
N ALA A 67 -7.53 11.05 24.47
CA ALA A 67 -7.47 9.61 24.76
C ALA A 67 -8.84 9.11 25.26
N PRO A 68 -9.33 7.98 24.79
CA PRO A 68 -10.62 7.44 25.21
C PRO A 68 -10.58 7.21 26.72
N LYS A 69 -11.53 7.78 27.45
CA LYS A 69 -11.75 7.45 28.87
C LYS A 69 -12.14 5.99 28.94
N SER A 70 -11.33 5.21 29.65
CA SER A 70 -11.65 3.81 29.94
C SER A 70 -13.04 3.71 30.57
N GLY A 71 -13.99 3.03 29.93
CA GLY A 71 -15.27 2.69 30.54
C GLY A 71 -16.54 2.94 29.74
N SER A 72 -16.53 3.56 28.58
CA SER A 72 -17.76 3.78 27.81
C SER A 72 -17.77 3.04 26.45
N SER A 73 -17.77 1.71 26.49
CA SER A 73 -18.15 0.91 25.33
C SER A 73 -19.67 0.73 25.31
N SER A 74 -20.40 1.77 24.92
CA SER A 74 -21.81 1.59 24.57
C SER A 74 -21.85 0.83 23.23
N ARG A 75 -22.10 -0.46 23.28
CA ARG A 75 -22.37 -1.27 22.08
C ARG A 75 -23.52 -0.64 21.32
N PRO A 76 -23.41 -0.51 19.99
CA PRO A 76 -24.50 -0.01 19.17
C PRO A 76 -25.75 -0.85 19.38
N LYS A 77 -26.84 -0.24 19.82
CA LYS A 77 -28.16 -0.90 19.86
C LYS A 77 -28.84 -0.65 18.52
N PHE A 78 -29.30 -1.70 17.91
CA PHE A 78 -30.18 -1.66 16.74
C PHE A 78 -31.57 -2.05 17.21
N ASP A 79 -32.58 -1.21 16.91
CA ASP A 79 -33.96 -1.47 17.27
C ASP A 79 -34.59 -2.39 16.20
N PHE A 80 -34.73 -3.66 16.55
CA PHE A 80 -35.52 -4.62 15.79
C PHE A 80 -36.73 -5.02 16.62
N ASP A 81 -37.90 -4.86 16.02
CA ASP A 81 -39.15 -5.23 16.69
C ASP A 81 -39.40 -6.73 16.47
N ALA A 82 -39.11 -7.53 17.52
CA ALA A 82 -39.27 -8.98 17.47
C ALA A 82 -40.75 -9.44 17.39
N LYS A 83 -41.70 -8.50 17.53
CA LYS A 83 -43.15 -8.78 17.50
C LYS A 83 -43.81 -8.59 16.15
N SER A 84 -43.14 -8.03 15.14
CA SER A 84 -43.67 -7.83 13.81
C SER A 84 -43.42 -9.06 12.94
N ASP A 85 -44.54 -9.65 12.46
CA ASP A 85 -44.65 -10.69 11.40
C ASP A 85 -43.36 -11.48 11.07
N SER A 86 -43.32 -12.74 11.50
CA SER A 86 -42.27 -13.71 11.17
C SER A 86 -42.05 -13.79 9.64
N GLY A 87 -40.85 -13.48 9.19
CA GLY A 87 -40.43 -13.59 7.78
C GLY A 87 -40.37 -12.29 7.00
N LYS A 88 -40.77 -11.13 7.52
CA LYS A 88 -40.57 -9.84 6.87
C LYS A 88 -39.19 -9.26 7.19
N THR A 89 -38.47 -8.82 6.14
CA THR A 89 -37.20 -8.12 6.29
C THR A 89 -37.43 -6.75 6.94
N GLN A 90 -36.83 -6.53 8.10
CA GLN A 90 -36.78 -5.23 8.77
C GLN A 90 -35.48 -4.53 8.41
N SER A 91 -35.54 -3.23 8.16
CA SER A 91 -34.37 -2.41 7.87
C SER A 91 -34.20 -1.36 8.95
N SER A 92 -33.04 -1.33 9.58
CA SER A 92 -32.66 -0.31 10.56
C SER A 92 -31.42 0.42 10.06
N ASP A 93 -31.54 1.74 9.90
CA ASP A 93 -30.43 2.61 9.50
C ASP A 93 -29.90 3.34 10.75
N ARG A 94 -28.62 3.22 11.01
CA ARG A 94 -27.94 4.00 12.05
C ARG A 94 -26.95 4.98 11.43
N VAL A 95 -27.09 6.23 11.79
CA VAL A 95 -26.21 7.32 11.33
C VAL A 95 -25.29 7.72 12.46
N MET A 96 -24.00 7.73 12.21
CA MET A 96 -22.98 8.12 13.20
C MET A 96 -22.05 9.16 12.59
N THR A 97 -21.61 10.12 13.39
CA THR A 97 -20.50 11.02 12.98
C THR A 97 -19.22 10.23 12.85
N GLN A 98 -18.55 10.36 11.72
CA GLN A 98 -17.27 9.70 11.50
C GLN A 98 -16.23 10.26 12.47
N GLY A 99 -15.48 9.39 13.15
CA GLY A 99 -14.49 9.77 14.14
C GLY A 99 -15.05 10.14 15.52
N GLY A 100 -16.39 10.13 15.72
CA GLY A 100 -17.03 10.36 17.03
C GLY A 100 -16.86 11.76 17.61
N GLN A 101 -16.10 12.64 16.96
CA GLN A 101 -15.78 13.99 17.44
C GLN A 101 -16.23 15.04 16.43
N SER A 102 -16.75 16.16 16.95
CA SER A 102 -17.23 17.24 16.13
C SER A 102 -16.79 18.60 16.69
N LEU A 103 -16.64 19.58 15.80
CA LEU A 103 -16.38 20.98 16.07
C LEU A 103 -17.69 21.75 15.99
N LYS A 104 -17.77 22.89 16.66
CA LYS A 104 -18.88 23.84 16.48
C LYS A 104 -18.77 24.49 15.10
N SER A 105 -19.88 24.70 14.40
CA SER A 105 -19.88 25.38 13.09
C SER A 105 -19.36 26.84 13.17
N SER A 106 -19.48 27.50 14.34
CA SER A 106 -18.92 28.85 14.56
C SER A 106 -17.40 28.91 14.33
N LEU A 107 -16.70 27.80 14.61
CA LEU A 107 -15.25 27.73 14.40
C LEU A 107 -14.85 27.89 12.91
N VAL A 108 -15.75 27.61 11.98
CA VAL A 108 -15.51 27.85 10.55
C VAL A 108 -15.24 29.32 10.29
N THR A 109 -16.07 30.19 10.87
CA THR A 109 -15.92 31.65 10.75
C THR A 109 -14.67 32.15 11.49
N GLU A 110 -14.39 31.58 12.67
CA GLU A 110 -13.21 31.91 13.43
C GLU A 110 -11.91 31.54 12.70
N VAL A 111 -11.88 30.34 12.04
CA VAL A 111 -10.77 29.91 11.20
C VAL A 111 -10.63 30.80 9.96
N ALA A 112 -11.75 31.15 9.30
CA ALA A 112 -11.76 32.02 8.13
C ALA A 112 -11.20 33.42 8.42
N ALA A 113 -11.37 33.90 9.64
CA ALA A 113 -10.87 35.21 10.07
C ALA A 113 -9.37 35.24 10.43
N GLN A 114 -8.68 34.09 10.41
CA GLN A 114 -7.25 34.03 10.72
C GLN A 114 -6.39 34.63 9.60
N LYS A 115 -5.32 35.35 9.99
CA LYS A 115 -4.40 35.97 9.02
C LYS A 115 -3.78 34.89 8.10
N GLY A 116 -3.86 35.12 6.79
CA GLY A 116 -3.31 34.23 5.76
C GLY A 116 -4.27 33.14 5.30
N VAL A 117 -5.51 33.10 5.82
CA VAL A 117 -6.59 32.24 5.33
C VAL A 117 -7.33 32.95 4.20
N ALA A 118 -7.41 32.35 3.03
CA ALA A 118 -8.19 32.84 1.90
C ALA A 118 -9.67 32.44 2.01
N SER A 119 -9.92 31.21 2.41
CA SER A 119 -11.28 30.68 2.64
C SER A 119 -11.25 29.48 3.58
N ALA A 120 -12.35 29.28 4.32
CA ALA A 120 -12.55 28.12 5.16
C ALA A 120 -13.98 27.62 5.04
N VAL A 121 -14.17 26.31 4.91
CA VAL A 121 -15.46 25.67 4.68
C VAL A 121 -15.62 24.47 5.62
N GLY A 122 -16.76 24.37 6.27
CA GLY A 122 -17.08 23.26 7.15
C GLY A 122 -17.71 22.09 6.40
N ALA A 123 -17.31 20.87 6.75
CA ALA A 123 -17.96 19.65 6.27
C ALA A 123 -18.29 18.72 7.43
N LEU A 124 -19.31 17.89 7.25
CA LEU A 124 -19.72 16.90 8.22
C LEU A 124 -19.64 15.51 7.59
N SER A 125 -18.75 14.67 8.09
CA SER A 125 -18.60 13.28 7.66
C SER A 125 -19.43 12.37 8.55
N LEU A 126 -20.30 11.56 7.94
CA LEU A 126 -21.18 10.61 8.60
C LEU A 126 -20.92 9.20 8.03
N ASN A 127 -21.09 8.21 8.86
CA ASN A 127 -21.17 6.80 8.46
C ASN A 127 -22.60 6.30 8.67
N VAL A 128 -23.20 5.77 7.63
CA VAL A 128 -24.53 5.16 7.69
C VAL A 128 -24.36 3.66 7.65
N VAL A 129 -24.78 2.99 8.72
CA VAL A 129 -24.82 1.53 8.81
C VAL A 129 -26.27 1.11 8.66
N LYS A 130 -26.56 0.44 7.57
CA LYS A 130 -27.85 -0.16 7.28
C LYS A 130 -27.82 -1.63 7.59
N VAL A 131 -28.70 -2.08 8.45
CA VAL A 131 -28.86 -3.48 8.77
C VAL A 131 -30.22 -3.94 8.28
N ASP A 132 -30.23 -4.81 7.31
CA ASP A 132 -31.41 -5.49 6.83
C ASP A 132 -31.44 -6.88 7.47
N GLY A 133 -32.49 -7.19 8.24
CA GLY A 133 -32.58 -8.46 8.95
C GLY A 133 -33.96 -9.08 8.82
N SER A 134 -34.02 -10.40 8.72
CA SER A 134 -35.24 -11.18 8.88
C SER A 134 -35.10 -12.11 10.09
N PHE A 135 -36.12 -12.12 10.90
CA PHE A 135 -36.21 -13.04 12.04
C PHE A 135 -37.34 -14.04 11.79
N THR A 136 -36.99 -15.30 11.77
CA THR A 136 -38.00 -16.38 11.70
C THR A 136 -38.11 -16.97 13.08
N GLN A 137 -39.27 -16.75 13.72
CA GLN A 137 -39.55 -17.31 15.05
C GLN A 137 -39.65 -18.83 14.96
N GLY A 138 -38.80 -19.54 15.70
CA GLY A 138 -38.89 -20.99 15.79
C GLY A 138 -40.17 -21.40 16.52
N LYS A 139 -40.84 -22.45 16.03
CA LYS A 139 -41.97 -23.06 16.73
C LYS A 139 -41.47 -23.92 17.85
N ALA A 140 -41.89 -23.60 19.07
CA ALA A 140 -41.68 -24.48 20.20
C ALA A 140 -42.51 -25.75 20.02
N LYS A 141 -41.88 -26.89 19.90
CA LYS A 141 -42.59 -28.19 19.95
C LYS A 141 -42.89 -28.49 21.39
N SER A 142 -44.14 -28.40 21.81
CA SER A 142 -44.56 -28.92 23.08
C SER A 142 -44.42 -30.44 23.02
N SER A 143 -43.45 -30.99 23.71
CA SER A 143 -43.40 -32.43 23.95
C SER A 143 -44.52 -32.77 24.93
N THR A 144 -45.59 -33.31 24.43
CA THR A 144 -46.61 -33.98 25.24
C THR A 144 -45.91 -35.21 25.81
N SER A 145 -45.45 -35.14 27.05
CA SER A 145 -44.95 -36.28 27.76
C SER A 145 -46.13 -37.18 28.09
N ASN A 146 -46.23 -38.28 27.38
CA ASN A 146 -47.08 -39.39 27.74
C ASN A 146 -46.48 -40.04 29.01
N SER A 147 -47.20 -39.94 30.11
CA SER A 147 -46.87 -40.52 31.39
C SER A 147 -46.92 -42.03 31.29
N GLY A 148 -45.77 -42.68 31.15
CA GLY A 148 -45.55 -44.13 31.35
C GLY A 148 -44.79 -44.38 32.64
N GLN A 149 -45.44 -44.99 33.58
CA GLN A 149 -45.08 -45.47 34.86
C GLN A 149 -43.79 -46.32 34.95
N GLY A 150 -42.95 -46.05 35.96
CA GLY A 150 -42.05 -47.09 36.46
C GLY A 150 -40.63 -46.63 36.86
N GLY A 151 -40.39 -46.61 38.23
CA GLY A 151 -39.10 -46.90 38.82
C GLY A 151 -38.36 -45.77 39.52
N PRO A 152 -38.03 -45.94 40.86
CA PRO A 152 -37.34 -44.93 41.64
C PRO A 152 -35.82 -45.10 41.55
N GLY A 153 -35.08 -44.03 41.27
CA GLY A 153 -33.66 -44.04 41.51
C GLY A 153 -32.90 -43.14 40.48
N GLY A 154 -32.41 -41.99 40.94
CA GLY A 154 -31.41 -41.24 40.18
C GLY A 154 -31.59 -39.72 40.22
N GLN A 155 -30.97 -39.10 41.19
CA GLN A 155 -30.84 -37.68 41.41
C GLN A 155 -30.00 -37.04 40.29
N GLY A 156 -30.56 -36.10 39.52
CA GLY A 156 -29.87 -35.35 38.47
C GLY A 156 -30.81 -34.34 37.86
N GLY A 157 -30.91 -33.14 38.46
CA GLY A 157 -31.70 -32.01 37.94
C GLY A 157 -31.16 -31.49 36.64
N GLY A 158 -31.87 -31.78 35.56
CA GLY A 158 -31.70 -31.13 34.26
C GLY A 158 -33.05 -30.58 33.82
N THR A 159 -33.30 -29.30 34.06
CA THR A 159 -34.42 -28.58 33.46
C THR A 159 -34.21 -28.59 31.95
N GLY A 160 -34.88 -29.48 31.23
CA GLY A 160 -34.90 -29.55 29.79
C GLY A 160 -35.44 -28.24 29.23
N ALA A 161 -34.56 -27.39 28.75
CA ALA A 161 -34.96 -26.23 27.98
C ALA A 161 -35.72 -26.72 26.74
N PRO A 162 -36.85 -26.10 26.36
CA PRO A 162 -37.61 -26.49 25.17
C PRO A 162 -36.71 -26.36 23.95
N GLN A 163 -36.53 -27.43 23.18
CA GLN A 163 -35.84 -27.42 21.94
C GLN A 163 -36.64 -26.59 20.94
N VAL A 164 -36.11 -25.42 20.57
CA VAL A 164 -36.68 -24.56 19.54
C VAL A 164 -36.16 -25.05 18.16
N GLN A 165 -37.04 -25.65 17.38
CA GLN A 165 -36.71 -26.12 16.04
C GLN A 165 -37.12 -25.08 15.01
N GLY A 166 -36.16 -24.59 14.17
CA GLY A 166 -36.48 -23.79 12.99
C GLY A 166 -36.49 -22.27 13.15
N GLY A 167 -35.89 -21.73 14.22
CA GLY A 167 -35.66 -20.28 14.34
C GLY A 167 -34.29 -19.89 13.80
N GLY A 168 -34.22 -18.81 12.99
CA GLY A 168 -32.99 -18.27 12.49
C GLY A 168 -33.09 -16.76 12.28
N ALA A 169 -31.98 -16.05 12.47
CA ALA A 169 -31.86 -14.64 12.12
C ALA A 169 -30.83 -14.51 10.99
N SER A 170 -31.22 -13.84 9.92
CA SER A 170 -30.31 -13.49 8.82
C SER A 170 -30.17 -11.97 8.81
N PHE A 171 -28.93 -11.47 8.87
CA PHE A 171 -28.63 -10.06 8.84
C PHE A 171 -27.68 -9.75 7.69
N ASP A 172 -28.04 -8.77 6.90
CA ASP A 172 -27.17 -8.14 5.90
C ASP A 172 -26.81 -6.75 6.38
N VAL A 173 -25.50 -6.49 6.54
CA VAL A 173 -24.98 -5.23 7.07
C VAL A 173 -24.30 -4.48 5.94
N ASN A 174 -24.86 -3.38 5.55
CA ASN A 174 -24.29 -2.50 4.52
C ASN A 174 -23.91 -1.16 5.14
N SER A 175 -22.68 -0.68 4.89
CA SER A 175 -22.23 0.60 5.40
C SER A 175 -21.75 1.47 4.24
N TYR A 176 -22.05 2.75 4.31
CA TYR A 176 -21.62 3.74 3.32
C TYR A 176 -21.39 5.10 3.99
N SER A 177 -20.51 5.89 3.37
CA SER A 177 -20.13 7.21 3.87
C SER A 177 -20.96 8.32 3.28
N VAL A 178 -21.30 9.30 4.10
CA VAL A 178 -22.04 10.49 3.70
C VAL A 178 -21.26 11.74 4.08
N ALA A 179 -21.01 12.63 3.14
CA ALA A 179 -20.41 13.93 3.39
C ALA A 179 -21.44 15.07 3.23
N GLY A 180 -21.61 15.84 4.30
CA GLY A 180 -22.30 17.12 4.25
C GLY A 180 -21.38 18.20 3.73
N VAL A 181 -21.71 18.82 2.62
CA VAL A 181 -20.90 19.81 1.92
C VAL A 181 -21.56 21.19 1.94
N ASP A 182 -20.76 22.24 2.01
CA ASP A 182 -21.25 23.60 1.79
C ASP A 182 -21.51 23.80 0.30
N VAL A 183 -22.76 23.99 -0.04
CA VAL A 183 -23.21 24.15 -1.44
C VAL A 183 -22.87 25.53 -2.01
N THR A 184 -22.47 26.48 -1.16
CA THR A 184 -22.10 27.84 -1.58
C THR A 184 -20.62 27.97 -1.98
N HIS A 185 -19.76 27.08 -1.47
CA HIS A 185 -18.31 27.03 -1.71
C HIS A 185 -17.89 25.60 -2.06
N GLN A 186 -18.27 25.13 -3.22
CA GLN A 186 -18.00 23.76 -3.66
C GLN A 186 -16.58 23.56 -4.22
N ASP A 187 -15.84 24.63 -4.41
CA ASP A 187 -14.42 24.66 -4.79
C ASP A 187 -13.48 24.22 -3.64
N LEU A 188 -14.02 24.09 -2.43
CA LEU A 188 -13.30 23.65 -1.25
C LEU A 188 -14.09 22.57 -0.50
N GLY A 189 -13.42 21.56 0.03
CA GLY A 189 -14.06 20.49 0.79
C GLY A 189 -14.22 19.17 0.02
N PRO A 190 -15.05 18.24 0.52
CA PRO A 190 -15.08 16.85 0.03
C PRO A 190 -15.50 16.70 -1.44
N LEU A 191 -16.28 17.63 -1.99
CA LEU A 191 -16.75 17.57 -3.38
C LEU A 191 -15.76 18.23 -4.37
N ALA A 192 -14.87 19.10 -3.88
CA ALA A 192 -13.89 19.83 -4.70
C ALA A 192 -12.95 18.91 -5.47
N THR A 193 -12.70 17.69 -4.94
CA THR A 193 -11.82 16.68 -5.54
C THR A 193 -12.54 15.67 -6.41
N SER A 194 -13.73 16.02 -6.87
CA SER A 194 -14.58 15.14 -7.67
C SER A 194 -15.17 15.88 -8.86
N LYS A 195 -15.19 15.23 -10.01
CA LYS A 195 -15.79 15.75 -11.24
C LYS A 195 -17.20 15.21 -11.41
N ILE A 196 -18.19 16.09 -11.60
CA ILE A 196 -19.53 15.64 -11.96
C ILE A 196 -19.49 15.08 -13.38
N THR A 197 -19.77 13.80 -13.53
CA THR A 197 -19.76 13.09 -14.82
C THR A 197 -21.14 12.89 -15.41
N THR A 198 -22.18 12.93 -14.60
CA THR A 198 -23.58 12.80 -15.05
C THR A 198 -24.48 13.65 -14.16
N GLY A 199 -25.40 14.38 -14.74
CA GLY A 199 -26.33 15.26 -14.00
C GLY A 199 -25.71 16.62 -13.67
N LYS A 200 -26.03 17.16 -12.50
CA LYS A 200 -25.66 18.52 -12.06
C LYS A 200 -25.08 18.48 -10.63
N THR A 201 -24.23 19.45 -10.30
CA THR A 201 -23.81 19.71 -8.93
C THR A 201 -24.89 20.50 -8.17
N PHE A 202 -24.67 20.75 -6.88
CA PHE A 202 -25.55 21.57 -6.07
C PHE A 202 -25.56 23.02 -6.56
N THR A 203 -26.70 23.71 -6.38
CA THR A 203 -26.80 25.16 -6.54
C THR A 203 -26.66 25.83 -5.18
N ALA A 204 -26.16 27.07 -5.14
CA ALA A 204 -25.98 27.82 -3.89
C ALA A 204 -27.27 27.99 -3.08
N SER A 205 -28.42 27.96 -3.74
CA SER A 205 -29.76 28.04 -3.10
C SER A 205 -30.18 26.73 -2.41
N GLN A 206 -29.54 25.60 -2.71
CA GLN A 206 -29.91 24.27 -2.20
C GLN A 206 -29.35 23.94 -0.82
N THR A 207 -29.13 24.92 0.04
CA THR A 207 -28.52 24.72 1.38
C THR A 207 -29.27 23.71 2.27
N SER A 208 -30.57 23.58 2.11
CA SER A 208 -31.46 22.65 2.86
C SER A 208 -32.30 21.74 1.98
N ALA A 209 -32.01 21.67 0.69
CA ALA A 209 -32.77 20.85 -0.24
C ALA A 209 -32.47 19.35 -0.01
N LYS A 210 -33.48 18.51 -0.18
CA LYS A 210 -33.31 17.04 -0.09
C LYS A 210 -32.82 16.46 -1.41
N VAL A 211 -31.62 16.83 -1.78
CA VAL A 211 -30.92 16.40 -2.98
C VAL A 211 -29.61 15.72 -2.62
N ALA A 212 -29.12 14.82 -3.47
CA ALA A 212 -27.89 14.08 -3.26
C ALA A 212 -27.07 14.01 -4.55
N VAL A 213 -25.74 14.03 -4.41
CA VAL A 213 -24.79 13.64 -5.44
C VAL A 213 -24.13 12.35 -4.98
N LEU A 214 -24.02 11.36 -5.87
CA LEU A 214 -23.48 10.04 -5.54
C LEU A 214 -22.10 9.87 -6.18
N SER A 215 -21.22 9.11 -5.52
CA SER A 215 -20.02 8.64 -6.17
C SER A 215 -20.35 7.65 -7.28
N LYS A 216 -19.55 7.62 -8.34
CA LYS A 216 -19.73 6.71 -9.49
C LYS A 216 -19.71 5.24 -9.06
N SER A 217 -18.83 4.88 -8.12
CA SER A 217 -18.73 3.54 -7.57
C SER A 217 -20.02 3.14 -6.85
N TYR A 218 -20.48 3.96 -5.92
CA TYR A 218 -21.70 3.71 -5.15
C TYR A 218 -22.95 3.65 -6.05
N ALA A 219 -23.05 4.59 -7.00
CA ALA A 219 -24.15 4.62 -7.96
C ALA A 219 -24.19 3.36 -8.85
N LYS A 220 -23.02 2.87 -9.29
CA LYS A 220 -22.91 1.65 -10.10
C LYS A 220 -23.28 0.41 -9.29
N THR A 221 -22.74 0.24 -8.09
CA THR A 221 -22.99 -0.92 -7.21
C THR A 221 -24.45 -1.03 -6.84
N ASN A 222 -25.08 0.10 -6.48
CA ASN A 222 -26.47 0.14 -6.03
C ASN A 222 -27.47 0.46 -7.17
N LYS A 223 -27.03 0.51 -8.43
CA LYS A 223 -27.85 0.75 -9.63
C LYS A 223 -28.65 2.07 -9.58
N TYR A 224 -28.09 3.10 -8.92
CA TYR A 224 -28.72 4.44 -8.92
C TYR A 224 -28.41 5.20 -10.21
N LYS A 225 -29.39 6.00 -10.64
CA LYS A 225 -29.28 6.93 -11.77
C LYS A 225 -29.78 8.30 -11.33
N VAL A 226 -29.36 9.35 -12.04
CA VAL A 226 -29.86 10.71 -11.84
C VAL A 226 -31.41 10.70 -11.97
N GLY A 227 -32.10 11.43 -11.09
CA GLY A 227 -33.55 11.47 -10.97
C GLY A 227 -34.16 10.38 -10.07
N LYS A 228 -33.39 9.35 -9.68
CA LYS A 228 -33.89 8.35 -8.72
C LYS A 228 -33.81 8.85 -7.28
N THR A 229 -34.61 8.25 -6.42
CA THR A 229 -34.69 8.60 -5.01
C THR A 229 -33.85 7.64 -4.19
N LEU A 230 -32.92 8.18 -3.36
CA LEU A 230 -32.18 7.48 -2.34
C LEU A 230 -32.85 7.71 -1.00
N LYS A 231 -33.13 6.65 -0.23
CA LYS A 231 -33.66 6.73 1.12
C LYS A 231 -32.54 6.50 2.14
N ILE A 232 -32.34 7.46 3.05
CA ILE A 232 -31.34 7.37 4.13
C ILE A 232 -32.07 7.67 5.44
N SER A 233 -32.04 6.74 6.38
CA SER A 233 -32.71 6.87 7.69
C SER A 233 -34.11 7.47 7.60
N GLY A 234 -34.94 6.86 6.74
CA GLY A 234 -36.33 7.29 6.52
C GLY A 234 -36.54 8.51 5.61
N THR A 235 -35.51 9.33 5.37
CA THR A 235 -35.60 10.54 4.54
C THR A 235 -35.25 10.23 3.09
N LYS A 236 -36.11 10.76 2.16
CA LYS A 236 -35.91 10.60 0.72
C LYS A 236 -35.09 11.77 0.16
N TYR A 237 -34.04 11.46 -0.62
CA TYR A 237 -33.20 12.41 -1.32
C TYR A 237 -33.24 12.13 -2.82
N THR A 238 -33.38 13.17 -3.64
CA THR A 238 -33.37 13.03 -5.11
C THR A 238 -31.92 13.08 -5.59
N VAL A 239 -31.47 12.07 -6.34
CA VAL A 239 -30.14 12.05 -6.95
C VAL A 239 -30.09 13.04 -8.10
N ILE A 240 -29.31 14.11 -7.97
CA ILE A 240 -29.17 15.16 -8.98
C ILE A 240 -27.92 15.02 -9.84
N GLY A 241 -26.90 14.30 -9.34
CA GLY A 241 -25.65 14.12 -10.04
C GLY A 241 -24.88 12.88 -9.60
N ILE A 242 -23.95 12.48 -10.44
CA ILE A 242 -22.96 11.42 -10.16
C ILE A 242 -21.58 12.03 -10.33
N ALA A 243 -20.77 11.92 -9.30
CA ALA A 243 -19.41 12.43 -9.23
C ALA A 243 -18.40 11.29 -9.41
N THR A 244 -17.36 11.53 -10.20
CA THR A 244 -16.21 10.66 -10.30
C THR A 244 -15.06 11.36 -9.55
N PRO A 245 -14.50 10.74 -8.51
CA PRO A 245 -13.34 11.31 -7.82
C PRO A 245 -12.15 11.45 -8.76
N ASP A 246 -11.36 12.50 -8.58
CA ASP A 246 -10.12 12.72 -9.33
C ASP A 246 -9.02 11.71 -8.92
N SER A 247 -9.13 11.15 -7.71
CA SER A 247 -8.31 10.03 -7.23
C SER A 247 -9.18 8.84 -6.85
N SER A 248 -8.66 7.63 -6.95
CA SER A 248 -9.33 6.40 -6.52
C SER A 248 -9.60 6.35 -5.01
N ASP A 249 -9.12 7.32 -4.27
CA ASP A 249 -9.06 7.32 -2.81
C ASP A 249 -10.20 8.10 -2.15
N SER A 250 -11.13 8.65 -2.92
CA SER A 250 -12.31 9.30 -2.36
C SER A 250 -13.23 8.27 -1.73
N THR A 251 -13.35 8.35 -0.41
CA THR A 251 -14.14 7.42 0.41
C THR A 251 -15.57 7.87 0.60
N THR A 252 -15.99 8.96 -0.03
CA THR A 252 -17.34 9.47 0.10
C THR A 252 -18.26 8.85 -0.94
N ASP A 253 -19.30 8.15 -0.46
CA ASP A 253 -20.30 7.51 -1.31
C ASP A 253 -21.44 8.45 -1.70
N VAL A 254 -21.86 9.30 -0.76
CA VAL A 254 -23.01 10.19 -0.90
C VAL A 254 -22.64 11.59 -0.42
N TYR A 255 -22.91 12.60 -1.22
CA TYR A 255 -22.78 14.00 -0.86
C TYR A 255 -24.17 14.60 -0.65
N LEU A 256 -24.37 15.32 0.45
CA LEU A 256 -25.60 16.02 0.81
C LEU A 256 -25.28 17.49 1.15
N PRO A 257 -26.23 18.43 1.01
CA PRO A 257 -26.07 19.75 1.60
C PRO A 257 -25.81 19.68 3.09
N LEU A 258 -24.88 20.48 3.61
CA LEU A 258 -24.41 20.43 5.00
C LEU A 258 -25.54 20.41 6.03
N LYS A 259 -26.57 21.28 5.84
CA LYS A 259 -27.72 21.32 6.74
C LYS A 259 -28.53 20.01 6.76
N GLN A 260 -28.61 19.32 5.61
CA GLN A 260 -29.26 18.02 5.55
C GLN A 260 -28.45 16.93 6.24
N ALA A 261 -27.13 16.92 6.05
CA ALA A 261 -26.24 16.00 6.76
C ALA A 261 -26.27 16.24 8.27
N GLN A 262 -26.29 17.51 8.71
CA GLN A 262 -26.44 17.86 10.14
C GLN A 262 -27.76 17.37 10.73
N LYS A 263 -28.85 17.47 9.97
CA LYS A 263 -30.15 16.94 10.39
C LYS A 263 -30.14 15.41 10.43
N LEU A 264 -29.54 14.77 9.44
CA LEU A 264 -29.47 13.32 9.35
C LEU A 264 -28.65 12.69 10.49
N GLY A 265 -27.52 13.34 10.89
CA GLY A 265 -26.61 12.86 11.91
C GLY A 265 -26.91 13.40 13.31
N ASP A 266 -28.03 14.08 13.53
CA ASP A 266 -28.36 14.79 14.79
C ASP A 266 -27.17 15.66 15.31
N ALA A 267 -26.54 16.35 14.37
CA ALA A 267 -25.34 17.14 14.58
C ALA A 267 -25.57 18.62 14.25
N LYS A 268 -26.67 19.19 14.77
CA LYS A 268 -27.03 20.60 14.54
C LYS A 268 -25.87 21.53 14.94
N ASN A 269 -25.50 22.43 14.04
CA ASN A 269 -24.40 23.37 14.21
C ASN A 269 -23.03 22.72 14.53
N LYS A 270 -22.81 21.53 14.00
CA LYS A 270 -21.56 20.81 14.13
C LYS A 270 -20.97 20.45 12.77
N VAL A 271 -19.64 20.40 12.71
CA VAL A 271 -18.85 19.92 11.56
C VAL A 271 -17.79 18.97 12.07
N THR A 272 -17.33 18.04 11.26
CA THR A 272 -16.23 17.13 11.64
C THR A 272 -14.89 17.70 11.20
N THR A 273 -14.88 18.41 10.07
CA THR A 273 -13.66 18.92 9.43
C THR A 273 -13.91 20.30 8.90
N ILE A 274 -12.95 21.19 9.06
CA ILE A 274 -12.90 22.50 8.40
C ILE A 274 -11.78 22.42 7.37
N TYR A 275 -12.12 22.63 6.11
CA TYR A 275 -11.18 22.70 4.99
C TYR A 275 -10.74 24.15 4.83
N VAL A 276 -9.45 24.38 4.73
CA VAL A 276 -8.86 25.71 4.72
C VAL A 276 -7.97 25.86 3.49
N LYS A 277 -8.12 26.98 2.80
CA LYS A 277 -7.26 27.42 1.72
C LYS A 277 -6.45 28.61 2.18
N ALA A 278 -5.13 28.54 2.06
CA ALA A 278 -4.24 29.65 2.39
C ALA A 278 -4.22 30.69 1.25
N THR A 279 -3.91 31.93 1.58
CA THR A 279 -3.74 32.99 0.59
C THR A 279 -2.50 32.75 -0.28
N ASP A 280 -1.45 32.15 0.31
CA ASP A 280 -0.19 31.84 -0.38
C ASP A 280 0.32 30.47 0.12
N SER A 281 0.70 29.60 -0.81
CA SER A 281 1.25 28.28 -0.52
C SER A 281 2.52 28.33 0.35
N LYS A 282 3.29 29.41 0.26
CA LYS A 282 4.49 29.63 1.10
C LYS A 282 4.17 29.93 2.55
N GLN A 283 2.93 30.31 2.85
CA GLN A 283 2.49 30.69 4.20
C GLN A 283 1.73 29.57 4.92
N ILE A 284 1.53 28.40 4.30
CA ILE A 284 0.77 27.28 4.87
C ILE A 284 1.25 26.92 6.28
N ALA A 285 2.56 26.79 6.49
CA ALA A 285 3.12 26.48 7.80
C ALA A 285 2.84 27.58 8.86
N THR A 286 2.92 28.85 8.46
CA THR A 286 2.63 30.00 9.34
C THR A 286 1.15 30.06 9.68
N VAL A 287 0.27 29.84 8.69
CA VAL A 287 -1.19 29.80 8.88
C VAL A 287 -1.58 28.65 9.79
N LYS A 288 -1.00 27.46 9.59
CA LYS A 288 -1.16 26.30 10.48
C LYS A 288 -0.83 26.67 11.93
N ALA A 289 0.36 27.24 12.18
CA ALA A 289 0.79 27.65 13.52
C ALA A 289 -0.15 28.70 14.13
N THR A 290 -0.64 29.65 13.31
CA THR A 290 -1.59 30.67 13.74
C THR A 290 -2.93 30.09 14.17
N ILE A 291 -3.49 29.16 13.36
CA ILE A 291 -4.74 28.48 13.69
C ILE A 291 -4.58 27.65 14.96
N GLN A 292 -3.51 26.86 15.08
CA GLN A 292 -3.26 26.03 16.27
C GLN A 292 -3.09 26.85 17.56
N LYS A 293 -2.47 28.02 17.47
CA LYS A 293 -2.28 28.93 18.60
C LYS A 293 -3.59 29.58 19.04
N ASN A 294 -4.40 30.04 18.09
CA ASN A 294 -5.59 30.86 18.38
C ASN A 294 -6.83 30.01 18.62
N ILE A 295 -6.89 28.77 18.10
CA ILE A 295 -8.05 27.90 18.20
C ILE A 295 -7.65 26.62 18.95
N SER A 296 -7.83 26.67 20.26
CA SER A 296 -7.49 25.54 21.14
C SER A 296 -8.38 24.33 20.91
N GLY A 297 -7.85 23.13 21.20
CA GLY A 297 -8.61 21.88 21.08
C GLY A 297 -8.82 21.40 19.63
N THR A 298 -8.06 21.97 18.70
CA THR A 298 -8.06 21.56 17.29
C THR A 298 -6.70 21.00 16.87
N THR A 299 -6.72 20.12 15.88
CA THR A 299 -5.53 19.64 15.18
C THR A 299 -5.60 20.13 13.75
N VAL A 300 -4.54 20.81 13.31
CA VAL A 300 -4.41 21.27 11.92
C VAL A 300 -3.44 20.37 11.20
N THR A 301 -3.91 19.73 10.13
CA THR A 301 -3.12 18.83 9.29
C THR A 301 -2.99 19.46 7.91
N THR A 302 -1.78 19.54 7.40
CA THR A 302 -1.48 19.98 6.03
C THR A 302 -1.28 18.78 5.12
N SER A 303 -1.33 18.98 3.80
CA SER A 303 -0.95 17.95 2.85
C SER A 303 0.50 17.49 3.06
N ALA A 304 1.39 18.38 3.50
CA ALA A 304 2.76 18.03 3.86
C ALA A 304 2.83 17.08 5.08
N ASP A 305 2.06 17.34 6.13
CA ASP A 305 2.03 16.45 7.32
C ASP A 305 1.50 15.04 6.96
N LEU A 306 0.47 14.97 6.10
CA LEU A 306 -0.05 13.69 5.59
C LEU A 306 1.02 12.97 4.78
N ALA A 307 1.69 13.71 3.90
CA ALA A 307 2.80 13.23 3.11
C ALA A 307 3.93 12.67 3.99
N ASP A 308 4.32 13.39 5.04
CA ASP A 308 5.36 12.98 5.98
C ASP A 308 4.95 11.74 6.78
N THR A 309 3.69 11.65 7.20
CA THR A 309 3.18 10.50 7.94
C THR A 309 3.18 9.23 7.07
N VAL A 310 2.71 9.34 5.83
CA VAL A 310 2.71 8.22 4.86
C VAL A 310 4.14 7.89 4.44
N SER A 311 4.94 8.91 4.14
CA SER A 311 6.36 8.74 3.79
C SER A 311 7.17 8.16 4.93
N GLY A 312 6.89 8.50 6.17
CA GLY A 312 7.62 8.02 7.36
C GLY A 312 7.49 6.51 7.52
N SER A 313 6.30 5.95 7.49
CA SER A 313 6.06 4.51 7.59
C SER A 313 6.58 3.75 6.36
N LEU A 314 6.33 4.27 5.16
CA LEU A 314 6.76 3.67 3.91
C LEU A 314 8.28 3.82 3.71
N SER A 315 8.88 4.96 4.14
CA SER A 315 10.32 5.16 4.06
C SER A 315 11.08 4.24 5.01
N THR A 316 10.57 3.96 6.20
CA THR A 316 11.19 3.00 7.14
C THR A 316 11.23 1.59 6.53
N ALA A 317 10.11 1.12 5.98
CA ALA A 317 10.03 -0.16 5.29
C ALA A 317 10.93 -0.19 4.03
N SER A 318 10.92 0.89 3.25
CA SER A 318 11.76 1.05 2.05
C SER A 318 13.25 1.09 2.40
N ASN A 319 13.64 1.82 3.45
CA ASN A 319 15.02 1.91 3.91
C ASN A 319 15.53 0.57 4.43
N LEU A 320 14.71 -0.18 5.16
CA LEU A 320 15.05 -1.54 5.60
C LEU A 320 15.23 -2.46 4.40
N ALA A 321 14.27 -2.53 3.49
CA ALA A 321 14.34 -3.36 2.30
C ALA A 321 15.54 -2.99 1.42
N THR A 322 15.80 -1.69 1.22
CA THR A 322 16.93 -1.19 0.44
C THR A 322 18.26 -1.49 1.12
N SER A 323 18.37 -1.31 2.44
CA SER A 323 19.60 -1.57 3.18
C SER A 323 19.93 -3.06 3.19
N VAL A 324 18.96 -3.91 3.54
CA VAL A 324 19.13 -5.37 3.50
C VAL A 324 19.47 -5.85 2.09
N GLY A 325 18.72 -5.35 1.09
CA GLY A 325 18.95 -5.69 -0.31
C GLY A 325 20.34 -5.25 -0.82
N LYS A 326 20.81 -4.05 -0.46
CA LYS A 326 22.15 -3.57 -0.80
C LYS A 326 23.25 -4.43 -0.16
N TRP A 327 23.16 -4.71 1.13
CA TRP A 327 24.14 -5.55 1.80
C TRP A 327 24.17 -6.96 1.24
N LEU A 328 23.01 -7.55 0.97
CA LEU A 328 22.89 -8.85 0.35
C LEU A 328 23.49 -8.86 -1.07
N SER A 329 23.18 -7.85 -1.91
CA SER A 329 23.75 -7.76 -3.26
C SER A 329 25.27 -7.56 -3.24
N VAL A 330 25.81 -6.78 -2.31
CA VAL A 330 27.26 -6.61 -2.14
C VAL A 330 27.90 -7.93 -1.70
N ALA A 331 27.31 -8.63 -0.74
CA ALA A 331 27.82 -9.93 -0.27
C ALA A 331 27.83 -10.97 -1.40
N VAL A 332 26.74 -11.08 -2.16
CA VAL A 332 26.64 -12.01 -3.31
C VAL A 332 27.61 -11.62 -4.42
N LEU A 333 27.79 -10.31 -4.68
CA LEU A 333 28.74 -9.82 -5.68
C LEU A 333 30.19 -10.14 -5.28
N ILE A 334 30.56 -9.95 -4.02
CA ILE A 334 31.86 -10.33 -3.49
C ILE A 334 32.08 -11.85 -3.61
N ALA A 335 31.10 -12.65 -3.22
CA ALA A 335 31.14 -14.10 -3.38
C ALA A 335 31.30 -14.51 -4.85
N ALA A 336 30.55 -13.88 -5.76
CA ALA A 336 30.67 -14.12 -7.20
C ALA A 336 32.09 -13.79 -7.73
N PHE A 337 32.65 -12.66 -7.29
CA PHE A 337 34.02 -12.28 -7.67
C PHE A 337 35.08 -13.25 -7.12
N LEU A 338 34.90 -13.70 -5.87
CA LEU A 338 35.80 -14.71 -5.27
C LEU A 338 35.75 -16.05 -6.01
N VAL A 339 34.55 -16.51 -6.33
CA VAL A 339 34.34 -17.74 -7.12
C VAL A 339 34.95 -17.59 -8.52
N ALA A 340 34.72 -16.46 -9.20
CA ALA A 340 35.31 -16.18 -10.50
C ALA A 340 36.84 -16.17 -10.44
N ALA A 341 37.42 -15.55 -9.41
CA ALA A 341 38.86 -15.50 -9.21
C ALA A 341 39.46 -16.89 -8.91
N LEU A 342 38.78 -17.69 -8.08
CA LEU A 342 39.22 -19.06 -7.76
C LEU A 342 39.14 -19.97 -9.01
N LEU A 343 38.06 -19.89 -9.80
CA LEU A 343 37.91 -20.66 -11.03
C LEU A 343 38.93 -20.23 -12.08
N THR A 344 39.19 -18.92 -12.23
CA THR A 344 40.21 -18.40 -13.13
C THR A 344 41.60 -18.86 -12.68
N SER A 345 41.92 -18.81 -11.37
CA SER A 345 43.16 -19.31 -10.83
C SER A 345 43.34 -20.80 -11.03
N SER A 346 42.29 -21.61 -10.83
CA SER A 346 42.27 -23.05 -11.13
C SER A 346 42.50 -23.34 -12.62
N ALA A 347 41.83 -22.55 -13.49
CA ALA A 347 42.02 -22.68 -14.94
C ALA A 347 43.48 -22.38 -15.35
N VAL A 348 44.10 -21.36 -14.76
CA VAL A 348 45.53 -21.03 -14.94
C VAL A 348 46.43 -22.17 -14.46
N SER A 349 46.11 -22.76 -13.29
CA SER A 349 46.88 -23.90 -12.74
C SER A 349 46.89 -25.13 -13.66
N ARG A 350 45.77 -25.40 -14.32
CA ARG A 350 45.66 -26.50 -15.32
C ARG A 350 46.45 -26.23 -16.61
N ARG A 351 46.82 -24.97 -16.87
CA ARG A 351 47.58 -24.52 -18.05
C ARG A 351 49.03 -24.20 -17.76
N VAL A 352 49.57 -24.63 -16.60
CA VAL A 352 50.93 -24.32 -16.19
C VAL A 352 51.94 -24.74 -17.26
N ARG A 353 51.72 -25.91 -17.88
CA ARG A 353 52.57 -26.43 -18.94
C ARG A 353 52.54 -25.58 -20.21
N GLU A 354 51.34 -25.18 -20.66
CA GLU A 354 51.16 -24.32 -21.83
C GLU A 354 51.85 -22.95 -21.63
N PHE A 355 51.69 -22.34 -20.47
CA PHE A 355 52.31 -21.08 -20.13
C PHE A 355 53.83 -21.22 -19.91
N GLY A 356 54.28 -22.35 -19.37
CA GLY A 356 55.69 -22.68 -19.20
C GLY A 356 56.38 -22.79 -20.55
N THR A 357 55.83 -23.52 -21.53
CA THR A 357 56.38 -23.65 -22.87
C THR A 357 56.43 -22.33 -23.63
N LEU A 358 55.36 -21.51 -23.52
CA LEU A 358 55.34 -20.17 -24.15
C LEU A 358 56.41 -19.26 -23.57
N LYS A 359 56.65 -19.32 -22.23
CA LYS A 359 57.72 -18.56 -21.59
C LYS A 359 59.10 -19.06 -21.97
N ALA A 360 59.29 -20.38 -22.08
CA ALA A 360 60.53 -20.99 -22.55
C ALA A 360 60.86 -20.59 -24.00
N LEU A 361 59.85 -20.38 -24.82
CA LEU A 361 59.95 -19.84 -26.20
C LEU A 361 60.17 -18.31 -26.27
N GLY A 362 60.42 -17.65 -25.10
CA GLY A 362 60.75 -16.21 -25.06
C GLY A 362 59.53 -15.28 -24.90
N TRP A 363 58.34 -15.78 -24.57
CA TRP A 363 57.21 -14.91 -24.32
C TRP A 363 57.36 -14.19 -22.99
N PRO A 364 57.33 -12.82 -22.98
CA PRO A 364 57.38 -12.07 -21.76
C PRO A 364 56.14 -12.31 -20.89
N SER A 365 56.31 -12.38 -19.57
CA SER A 365 55.23 -12.61 -18.60
C SER A 365 54.06 -11.66 -18.80
N ARG A 366 54.30 -10.41 -19.26
CA ARG A 366 53.30 -9.40 -19.53
C ARG A 366 52.33 -9.81 -20.65
N LYS A 367 52.80 -10.54 -21.67
CA LYS A 367 51.91 -11.06 -22.73
C LYS A 367 50.99 -12.15 -22.22
N VAL A 368 51.50 -13.04 -21.35
CA VAL A 368 50.71 -14.11 -20.70
C VAL A 368 49.61 -13.50 -19.82
N THR A 369 50.00 -12.54 -18.95
CA THR A 369 49.03 -11.84 -18.08
C THR A 369 47.95 -11.14 -18.89
N ARG A 370 48.30 -10.40 -19.95
CA ARG A 370 47.37 -9.72 -20.82
C ARG A 370 46.34 -10.68 -21.47
N GLN A 371 46.81 -11.88 -21.79
CA GLN A 371 45.90 -12.92 -22.35
C GLN A 371 44.91 -13.42 -21.33
N VAL A 372 45.35 -13.74 -20.11
CA VAL A 372 44.45 -14.20 -19.01
C VAL A 372 43.46 -13.11 -18.63
N VAL A 373 43.92 -11.86 -18.51
CA VAL A 373 43.03 -10.72 -18.25
C VAL A 373 42.02 -10.52 -19.38
N GLY A 374 42.45 -10.62 -20.63
CA GLY A 374 41.53 -10.50 -21.80
C GLY A 374 40.45 -11.58 -21.82
N GLU A 375 40.82 -12.85 -21.49
CA GLU A 375 39.85 -13.95 -21.37
C GLU A 375 38.85 -13.69 -20.23
N SER A 376 39.33 -13.20 -19.09
CA SER A 376 38.48 -12.91 -17.96
C SER A 376 37.51 -11.71 -18.19
N ILE A 377 37.97 -10.69 -18.93
CA ILE A 377 37.12 -9.57 -19.33
C ILE A 377 35.98 -10.05 -20.25
N VAL A 378 36.28 -10.92 -21.21
CA VAL A 378 35.22 -11.47 -22.10
C VAL A 378 34.23 -12.32 -21.30
N ASN A 379 34.70 -13.14 -20.37
CA ASN A 379 33.81 -13.89 -19.46
C ASN A 379 32.98 -12.95 -18.58
N GLY A 380 33.59 -11.85 -18.10
CA GLY A 380 32.89 -10.79 -17.36
C GLY A 380 31.79 -10.11 -18.19
N LEU A 381 32.09 -9.78 -19.45
CA LEU A 381 31.10 -9.19 -20.37
C LEU A 381 29.95 -10.17 -20.69
N LEU A 382 30.25 -11.44 -20.91
CA LEU A 382 29.22 -12.47 -21.12
C LEU A 382 28.35 -12.65 -19.85
N GLY A 383 28.99 -12.72 -18.68
CA GLY A 383 28.29 -12.77 -17.39
C GLY A 383 27.47 -11.50 -17.15
N GLY A 384 28.00 -10.33 -17.51
CA GLY A 384 27.28 -9.06 -17.43
C GLY A 384 26.06 -9.00 -18.32
N ALA A 385 26.17 -9.42 -19.58
CA ALA A 385 25.06 -9.46 -20.51
C ALA A 385 23.95 -10.40 -20.04
N LEU A 386 24.33 -11.62 -19.57
CA LEU A 386 23.40 -12.57 -18.97
C LEU A 386 22.78 -12.02 -17.67
N GLY A 387 23.58 -11.37 -16.83
CA GLY A 387 23.12 -10.74 -15.59
C GLY A 387 22.12 -9.62 -15.82
N ILE A 388 22.37 -8.77 -16.81
CA ILE A 388 21.43 -7.73 -17.24
C ILE A 388 20.14 -8.37 -17.76
N ALA A 389 20.20 -9.39 -18.61
CA ALA A 389 19.02 -10.08 -19.13
C ALA A 389 18.18 -10.72 -18.00
N LEU A 390 18.83 -11.43 -17.07
CA LEU A 390 18.17 -12.03 -15.91
C LEU A 390 17.61 -10.97 -14.94
N GLY A 391 18.35 -9.90 -14.69
CA GLY A 391 17.90 -8.78 -13.85
C GLY A 391 16.71 -8.04 -14.43
N LEU A 392 16.68 -7.82 -15.76
CA LEU A 392 15.52 -7.27 -16.45
C LEU A 392 14.32 -8.21 -16.38
N ALA A 393 14.51 -9.51 -16.60
CA ALA A 393 13.45 -10.51 -16.47
C ALA A 393 12.88 -10.52 -15.05
N ALA A 394 13.74 -10.48 -14.02
CA ALA A 394 13.31 -10.44 -12.62
C ALA A 394 12.55 -9.14 -12.28
N ALA A 395 13.01 -7.97 -12.75
CA ALA A 395 12.32 -6.69 -12.57
C ALA A 395 10.96 -6.68 -13.27
N TYR A 396 10.87 -7.27 -14.45
CA TYR A 396 9.60 -7.43 -15.17
C TYR A 396 8.63 -8.37 -14.45
N THR A 397 9.11 -9.50 -13.93
CA THR A 397 8.27 -10.43 -13.15
C THR A 397 7.75 -9.79 -11.87
N VAL A 398 8.58 -9.01 -11.15
CA VAL A 398 8.14 -8.23 -9.98
C VAL A 398 7.03 -7.25 -10.38
N THR A 399 7.17 -6.54 -11.49
CA THR A 399 6.14 -5.62 -11.99
C THR A 399 4.86 -6.35 -12.41
N ALA A 400 4.97 -7.54 -13.03
CA ALA A 400 3.83 -8.32 -13.52
C ALA A 400 3.02 -8.96 -12.38
N ILE A 401 3.69 -9.46 -11.33
CA ILE A 401 3.05 -10.03 -10.14
C ILE A 401 2.48 -8.92 -9.26
N SER A 402 3.08 -7.73 -9.31
CA SER A 402 2.67 -6.46 -8.68
C SER A 402 1.90 -6.65 -7.36
N PRO A 403 2.58 -6.90 -6.22
CA PRO A 403 1.90 -6.88 -4.94
C PRO A 403 1.30 -5.49 -4.75
N LYS A 404 -0.02 -5.41 -4.62
CA LYS A 404 -0.70 -4.17 -4.26
C LYS A 404 -0.32 -3.84 -2.84
N LEU A 405 0.47 -2.80 -2.66
CA LEU A 405 0.75 -2.24 -1.35
C LEU A 405 -0.46 -1.39 -0.97
N THR A 406 -1.24 -1.86 -0.02
CA THR A 406 -2.31 -1.09 0.60
C THR A 406 -1.71 -0.21 1.69
N ALA A 407 -1.64 1.09 1.45
CA ALA A 407 -1.33 2.06 2.49
C ALA A 407 -2.64 2.44 3.19
N GLU A 408 -2.78 2.12 4.48
CA GLU A 408 -3.88 2.63 5.30
C GLU A 408 -3.60 4.11 5.56
N LEU A 409 -4.38 5.00 4.94
CA LEU A 409 -4.41 6.41 5.30
C LEU A 409 -5.03 6.52 6.69
N GLY A 410 -4.16 6.73 7.68
CA GLY A 410 -4.41 6.59 9.08
C GLY A 410 -5.80 7.00 9.55
N SER A 411 -6.58 6.03 9.97
CA SER A 411 -7.43 6.25 11.13
C SER A 411 -6.48 6.32 12.33
N THR A 412 -6.19 7.50 12.82
CA THR A 412 -5.60 7.72 14.14
C THR A 412 -6.56 7.18 15.19
N GLY A 413 -6.61 5.89 15.34
CA GLY A 413 -7.40 5.17 16.33
C GLY A 413 -6.53 4.07 16.91
N GLY A 414 -6.03 4.33 18.09
CA GLY A 414 -5.38 3.51 19.10
C GLY A 414 -5.01 2.07 18.75
N GLY A 415 -3.72 1.76 18.79
CA GLY A 415 -3.20 0.42 18.86
C GLY A 415 -3.86 -0.36 19.99
N GLY A 416 -4.85 -1.17 19.67
CA GLY A 416 -5.40 -2.22 20.52
C GLY A 416 -4.54 -3.46 20.34
N MET A 417 -3.67 -3.71 21.30
CA MET A 417 -2.94 -4.95 21.49
C MET A 417 -3.95 -6.09 21.60
N GLY A 418 -4.04 -6.92 20.55
CA GLY A 418 -4.92 -8.09 20.50
C GLY A 418 -4.43 -9.14 21.48
N GLY A 419 -5.16 -9.32 22.59
CA GLY A 419 -5.04 -10.48 23.47
C GLY A 419 -5.61 -11.74 22.80
N PRO A 420 -5.03 -12.95 23.02
CA PRO A 420 -5.52 -14.18 22.45
C PRO A 420 -6.72 -14.68 23.28
N GLY A 421 -7.91 -14.67 22.72
CA GLY A 421 -9.07 -15.27 23.35
C GLY A 421 -10.38 -14.96 22.67
N GLY A 422 -10.98 -15.94 22.00
CA GLY A 422 -12.39 -15.96 21.65
C GLY A 422 -12.71 -15.91 20.16
N GLY A 423 -12.49 -17.04 19.46
CA GLY A 423 -13.02 -17.27 18.12
C GLY A 423 -14.53 -17.52 18.15
N GLY A 424 -15.32 -16.58 17.60
CA GLY A 424 -16.66 -16.81 17.14
C GLY A 424 -16.70 -16.59 15.64
N PRO A 425 -17.28 -17.52 14.81
CA PRO A 425 -17.39 -17.33 13.37
C PRO A 425 -18.53 -16.34 13.09
N GLY A 426 -18.20 -15.15 12.63
CA GLY A 426 -19.20 -14.21 12.14
C GLY A 426 -18.99 -12.79 12.63
N GLN A 427 -17.98 -12.10 12.12
CA GLN A 427 -17.97 -10.64 11.95
C GLN A 427 -16.71 -10.18 11.20
N ALA A 428 -16.70 -10.45 9.91
CA ALA A 428 -15.96 -9.57 9.01
C ALA A 428 -16.85 -8.34 8.73
N ALA A 429 -17.00 -7.48 9.74
CA ALA A 429 -17.47 -6.13 9.51
C ALA A 429 -16.38 -5.49 8.66
N SER A 430 -16.64 -5.33 7.37
CA SER A 430 -15.83 -4.54 6.45
C SER A 430 -15.89 -3.08 6.91
N ALA A 431 -15.06 -2.73 7.91
CA ALA A 431 -14.69 -1.36 8.13
C ALA A 431 -14.12 -0.89 6.79
N ALA A 432 -14.75 0.08 6.15
CA ALA A 432 -14.22 0.71 4.97
C ALA A 432 -12.84 1.25 5.32
N LYS A 433 -11.82 0.47 4.98
CA LYS A 433 -10.43 0.85 5.19
C LYS A 433 -10.13 1.84 4.09
N ASN A 434 -9.75 3.06 4.49
CA ASN A 434 -9.16 4.04 3.59
C ASN A 434 -7.80 3.52 3.14
N THR A 435 -7.80 2.65 2.14
CA THR A 435 -6.58 2.05 1.61
C THR A 435 -6.32 2.57 0.22
N VAL A 436 -5.12 3.10 0.01
CA VAL A 436 -4.61 3.46 -1.31
C VAL A 436 -3.91 2.25 -1.88
N ASP A 437 -4.43 1.70 -2.97
CA ASP A 437 -3.79 0.62 -3.71
C ASP A 437 -2.68 1.18 -4.60
N ILE A 438 -1.44 0.96 -4.20
CA ILE A 438 -0.27 1.39 -4.96
C ILE A 438 0.30 0.18 -5.68
N ALA A 439 0.21 0.16 -7.01
CA ALA A 439 0.89 -0.85 -7.82
C ALA A 439 2.41 -0.59 -7.78
N LEU A 440 3.16 -1.54 -7.27
CA LEU A 440 4.62 -1.48 -7.24
C LEU A 440 5.14 -1.74 -8.66
N THR A 441 5.78 -0.75 -9.27
CA THR A 441 6.50 -0.92 -10.54
C THR A 441 7.99 -0.98 -10.24
N ALA A 442 8.74 -1.85 -10.91
CA ALA A 442 10.21 -1.92 -10.79
C ALA A 442 10.87 -1.32 -12.05
N PRO A 443 10.97 0.01 -12.15
CA PRO A 443 11.56 0.65 -13.33
C PRO A 443 13.05 0.38 -13.39
N VAL A 444 13.53 -0.05 -14.54
CA VAL A 444 14.97 -0.20 -14.79
C VAL A 444 15.49 1.07 -15.44
N SER A 445 16.38 1.79 -14.77
CA SER A 445 17.00 3.00 -15.31
C SER A 445 18.24 2.67 -16.14
N VAL A 446 18.56 3.55 -17.09
CA VAL A 446 19.79 3.45 -17.88
C VAL A 446 21.04 3.47 -16.96
N THR A 447 20.98 4.22 -15.87
CA THR A 447 22.06 4.28 -14.87
C THR A 447 22.29 2.94 -14.20
N THR A 448 21.24 2.17 -13.91
CA THR A 448 21.33 0.81 -13.33
C THR A 448 22.02 -0.15 -14.30
N ILE A 449 21.69 -0.06 -15.60
CA ILE A 449 22.30 -0.87 -16.66
C ILE A 449 23.80 -0.49 -16.82
N ALA A 450 24.12 0.80 -16.83
CA ALA A 450 25.50 1.27 -16.90
C ALA A 450 26.35 0.81 -15.69
N LEU A 451 25.77 0.86 -14.49
CA LEU A 451 26.39 0.35 -13.27
C LEU A 451 26.64 -1.17 -13.35
N ALA A 452 25.66 -1.92 -13.84
CA ALA A 452 25.78 -3.36 -14.07
C ALA A 452 26.90 -3.71 -15.07
N ALA A 453 27.00 -2.98 -16.17
CA ALA A 453 28.07 -3.12 -17.15
C ALA A 453 29.44 -2.78 -16.54
N GLY A 454 29.53 -1.72 -15.75
CA GLY A 454 30.74 -1.36 -14.99
C GLY A 454 31.18 -2.47 -14.03
N LEU A 455 30.23 -3.05 -13.26
CA LEU A 455 30.49 -4.18 -12.36
C LEU A 455 30.94 -5.44 -13.12
N ALA A 456 30.40 -5.71 -14.28
CA ALA A 456 30.82 -6.83 -15.12
C ALA A 456 32.28 -6.70 -15.57
N ILE A 457 32.67 -5.50 -16.02
CA ILE A 457 34.04 -5.23 -16.46
C ILE A 457 35.02 -5.29 -15.28
N THR A 458 34.70 -4.64 -14.16
CA THR A 458 35.54 -4.64 -12.96
C THR A 458 35.68 -6.05 -12.37
N GLY A 459 34.62 -6.84 -12.33
CA GLY A 459 34.65 -8.24 -11.90
C GLY A 459 35.55 -9.10 -12.79
N GLY A 460 35.44 -8.94 -14.12
CA GLY A 460 36.34 -9.61 -15.07
C GLY A 460 37.82 -9.20 -14.91
N LEU A 461 38.05 -7.90 -14.67
CA LEU A 461 39.41 -7.39 -14.39
C LEU A 461 40.01 -7.95 -13.11
N ILE A 462 39.24 -7.97 -11.99
CA ILE A 462 39.71 -8.50 -10.69
C ILE A 462 40.04 -10.00 -10.83
N ALA A 463 39.14 -10.78 -11.39
CA ALA A 463 39.33 -12.21 -11.62
C ALA A 463 40.57 -12.48 -12.54
N GLY A 464 40.68 -11.67 -13.61
CA GLY A 464 41.76 -11.74 -14.56
C GLY A 464 43.14 -11.32 -13.95
N ALA A 465 43.13 -10.27 -13.14
CA ALA A 465 44.35 -9.80 -12.46
C ALA A 465 44.88 -10.86 -11.49
N MET A 466 44.02 -11.49 -10.67
CA MET A 466 44.40 -12.56 -9.76
C MET A 466 44.95 -13.78 -10.49
N GLY A 467 44.26 -14.23 -11.56
CA GLY A 467 44.73 -15.35 -12.38
C GLY A 467 46.03 -15.02 -13.14
N GLY A 468 46.13 -13.82 -13.73
CA GLY A 468 47.25 -13.33 -14.45
C GLY A 468 48.52 -13.14 -13.57
N TRP A 469 48.32 -12.64 -12.33
CA TRP A 469 49.39 -12.52 -11.34
C TRP A 469 49.98 -13.88 -10.99
N ARG A 470 49.13 -14.89 -10.77
CA ARG A 470 49.58 -16.25 -10.54
C ARG A 470 50.34 -16.83 -11.74
N ALA A 471 49.84 -16.62 -12.95
CA ALA A 471 50.50 -17.02 -14.20
C ALA A 471 51.88 -16.36 -14.39
N SER A 472 52.00 -15.08 -14.02
CA SER A 472 53.26 -14.33 -14.18
C SER A 472 54.37 -14.80 -13.27
N ARG A 473 54.06 -15.28 -12.06
CA ARG A 473 55.05 -15.74 -11.05
C ARG A 473 55.59 -17.16 -11.28
N MET A 474 54.96 -17.94 -12.20
CA MET A 474 55.45 -19.28 -12.50
C MET A 474 56.80 -19.27 -13.23
N ARG A 475 57.77 -20.01 -12.73
CA ARG A 475 59.07 -20.21 -13.39
C ARG A 475 58.97 -21.27 -14.48
N PRO A 476 59.55 -21.09 -15.67
CA PRO A 476 59.48 -22.05 -16.76
C PRO A 476 60.00 -23.44 -16.38
N ALA A 477 61.05 -23.50 -15.56
CA ALA A 477 61.65 -24.74 -15.08
C ALA A 477 60.68 -25.55 -14.19
N ASP A 478 59.97 -24.87 -13.27
CA ASP A 478 59.00 -25.51 -12.35
C ASP A 478 57.78 -26.03 -13.10
N ALA A 479 57.37 -25.30 -14.16
CA ALA A 479 56.25 -25.66 -15.00
C ALA A 479 56.49 -26.92 -15.86
N LEU A 480 57.73 -27.17 -16.23
CA LEU A 480 58.13 -28.36 -17.01
C LEU A 480 58.42 -29.55 -16.09
N ARG A 481 58.89 -29.34 -14.83
CA ARG A 481 59.21 -30.37 -13.85
C ARG A 481 58.02 -31.01 -13.16
N SER A 482 56.86 -30.33 -13.12
CA SER A 482 55.65 -30.80 -12.44
C SER A 482 54.93 -31.96 -13.17
N VAL A 483 55.59 -32.64 -14.12
CA VAL A 483 55.02 -33.69 -14.99
C VAL A 483 55.90 -34.94 -15.07
N SER A 484 56.93 -35.05 -14.25
CA SER A 484 57.70 -36.31 -14.08
C SER A 484 57.17 -37.09 -12.87
#